data_c4730e7312a51b413febefb915290998
#
_entry.id   c4730e7312a51b413febefb915290998
#
_cell.length_a   1.000
_cell.length_b   1.000
_cell.length_c   1.000
_cell.angle_alpha   90.00
_cell.angle_beta   90.00
_cell.angle_gamma   90.00
#
_symmetry.space_group_name_H-M   'P 1'
#
loop_
_entity.id
_entity.type
_entity.pdbx_description
1 polymer ?
#
loop_
_entity_poly.entity_id
_entity_poly.type
_entity_poly.pdbx_seq_one_letter_code
_entity_poly.pdbx_strand_id
1 'polypeptide(L)'
;MYYIAVILAGGIGARVGGNTPKQLLPLQDGKSVLEHAVDAFEQSPHIDEICIVMHPDYIIHAEQMLLANAWQKVRHIIPGGKERWESSVNAIRAFTPYTLHPTPITNLLLHDAARPFVSQDIIARVCEALEEHEAVTVAIPSTDTVYEMADGKVARIPQRSTIMRAQTPQAFRLELIAEAYTKALGVDSLSAEACATCHLPATDDCGVVFNHLPEVSVHIVLGEEQNKKITFKEDL
;
A
#
# COMPACT_ATOMS: atom_id res chain seq x y z
N MET A 1 -1.35 6.34 -19.38
CA MET A 1 -0.56 6.26 -18.14
C MET A 1 -0.07 4.84 -17.97
N TYR A 2 0.89 4.58 -17.07
CA TYR A 2 1.39 3.26 -16.72
C TYR A 2 1.13 3.02 -15.24
N TYR A 3 0.48 1.92 -14.89
CA TYR A 3 0.03 1.64 -13.52
C TYR A 3 0.70 0.41 -12.96
N ILE A 4 1.46 0.58 -11.88
CA ILE A 4 2.16 -0.48 -11.17
C ILE A 4 1.47 -0.70 -9.83
N ALA A 5 0.92 -1.89 -9.62
CA ALA A 5 0.42 -2.29 -8.31
C ALA A 5 1.56 -2.82 -7.45
N VAL A 6 1.75 -2.24 -6.28
CA VAL A 6 2.76 -2.65 -5.29
C VAL A 6 2.06 -3.31 -4.12
N ILE A 7 2.19 -4.63 -4.01
CA ILE A 7 1.55 -5.43 -2.96
C ILE A 7 2.50 -5.53 -1.76
N LEU A 8 2.19 -4.79 -0.71
CA LEU A 8 3.02 -4.70 0.50
C LEU A 8 2.77 -5.89 1.43
N ALA A 9 3.68 -6.86 1.42
CA ALA A 9 3.65 -8.11 2.18
C ALA A 9 4.87 -8.28 3.10
N GLY A 10 5.59 -7.20 3.43
CA GLY A 10 6.81 -7.23 4.24
C GLY A 10 6.61 -7.49 5.74
N GLY A 11 5.40 -7.30 6.27
CA GLY A 11 5.13 -7.45 7.70
C GLY A 11 4.98 -8.91 8.14
N ILE A 12 5.44 -9.25 9.35
CA ILE A 12 5.31 -10.60 9.92
C ILE A 12 3.95 -10.89 10.57
N GLY A 13 3.08 -9.88 10.70
CA GLY A 13 1.71 -10.08 11.21
C GLY A 13 1.61 -10.50 12.68
N ALA A 14 2.47 -9.99 13.56
CA ALA A 14 2.61 -10.38 14.96
C ALA A 14 1.28 -10.49 15.77
N ARG A 15 0.24 -9.77 15.35
CA ARG A 15 -1.08 -9.77 16.02
C ARG A 15 -1.96 -10.98 15.72
N VAL A 16 -1.72 -11.71 14.62
CA VAL A 16 -2.51 -12.91 14.26
C VAL A 16 -2.03 -14.14 15.04
N GLY A 17 -0.78 -14.10 15.54
CA GLY A 17 -0.13 -15.20 16.26
C GLY A 17 0.38 -16.30 15.31
N GLY A 18 1.35 -17.08 15.79
CA GLY A 18 1.98 -18.16 15.02
C GLY A 18 3.28 -17.72 14.32
N ASN A 19 3.99 -18.70 13.73
CA ASN A 19 5.29 -18.49 13.07
C ASN A 19 5.17 -18.15 11.59
N THR A 20 3.97 -18.25 11.01
CA THR A 20 3.71 -17.97 9.60
C THR A 20 3.13 -16.56 9.45
N PRO A 21 3.70 -15.72 8.59
CA PRO A 21 3.13 -14.41 8.28
C PRO A 21 1.68 -14.51 7.83
N LYS A 22 0.82 -13.61 8.32
CA LYS A 22 -0.63 -13.65 8.06
C LYS A 22 -1.00 -13.63 6.58
N GLN A 23 -0.20 -12.94 5.75
CA GLN A 23 -0.41 -12.88 4.30
C GLN A 23 -0.20 -14.22 3.59
N LEU A 24 0.44 -15.19 4.25
CA LEU A 24 0.62 -16.56 3.75
C LEU A 24 -0.41 -17.54 4.30
N LEU A 25 -1.29 -17.10 5.21
CA LEU A 25 -2.35 -17.95 5.74
C LEU A 25 -3.45 -18.15 4.70
N PRO A 26 -3.98 -19.38 4.57
CA PRO A 26 -5.05 -19.67 3.63
C PRO A 26 -6.39 -19.10 4.10
N LEU A 27 -7.19 -18.63 3.16
CA LEU A 27 -8.60 -18.35 3.35
C LEU A 27 -9.46 -19.60 3.11
N GLN A 28 -10.79 -19.48 3.17
CA GLN A 28 -11.72 -20.61 3.10
C GLN A 28 -11.64 -21.41 1.80
N ASP A 29 -11.21 -20.79 0.71
CA ASP A 29 -11.04 -21.44 -0.61
C ASP A 29 -9.66 -22.07 -0.80
N GLY A 30 -8.79 -22.00 0.21
CA GLY A 30 -7.45 -22.57 0.23
C GLY A 30 -6.35 -21.66 -0.35
N LYS A 31 -6.70 -20.55 -1.01
CA LYS A 31 -5.73 -19.53 -1.43
C LYS A 31 -5.29 -18.68 -0.24
N SER A 32 -4.03 -18.28 -0.23
CA SER A 32 -3.51 -17.40 0.79
C SER A 32 -4.05 -15.95 0.64
N VAL A 33 -3.99 -15.20 1.72
CA VAL A 33 -4.33 -13.76 1.73
C VAL A 33 -3.54 -12.99 0.65
N LEU A 34 -2.26 -13.32 0.45
CA LEU A 34 -1.43 -12.72 -0.59
C LEU A 34 -1.92 -13.05 -2.00
N GLU A 35 -2.27 -14.31 -2.25
CA GLU A 35 -2.78 -14.74 -3.57
C GLU A 35 -4.06 -13.99 -3.94
N HIS A 36 -4.99 -13.83 -3.01
CA HIS A 36 -6.20 -13.03 -3.25
C HIS A 36 -5.87 -11.57 -3.58
N ALA A 37 -4.96 -10.95 -2.82
CA ALA A 37 -4.57 -9.56 -3.09
C ALA A 37 -3.91 -9.42 -4.46
N VAL A 38 -3.02 -10.34 -4.85
CA VAL A 38 -2.36 -10.32 -6.18
C VAL A 38 -3.38 -10.59 -7.28
N ASP A 39 -4.24 -11.60 -7.12
CA ASP A 39 -5.27 -11.96 -8.12
C ASP A 39 -6.19 -10.78 -8.46
N ALA A 40 -6.55 -9.94 -7.48
CA ALA A 40 -7.37 -8.77 -7.72
C ALA A 40 -6.72 -7.78 -8.69
N PHE A 41 -5.42 -7.54 -8.58
CA PHE A 41 -4.68 -6.65 -9.48
C PHE A 41 -4.28 -7.36 -10.80
N GLU A 42 -3.99 -8.66 -10.77
CA GLU A 42 -3.70 -9.45 -11.96
C GLU A 42 -4.87 -9.45 -12.96
N GLN A 43 -6.10 -9.54 -12.43
CA GLN A 43 -7.33 -9.55 -13.23
C GLN A 43 -7.75 -8.16 -13.72
N SER A 44 -7.22 -7.08 -13.15
CA SER A 44 -7.62 -5.72 -13.50
C SER A 44 -7.06 -5.31 -14.86
N PRO A 45 -7.89 -4.86 -15.82
CA PRO A 45 -7.41 -4.37 -17.12
C PRO A 45 -6.65 -3.05 -17.02
N HIS A 46 -6.76 -2.34 -15.88
CA HIS A 46 -6.11 -1.04 -15.66
C HIS A 46 -4.67 -1.17 -15.18
N ILE A 47 -4.25 -2.35 -14.71
CA ILE A 47 -2.91 -2.57 -14.15
C ILE A 47 -1.99 -3.17 -15.19
N ASP A 48 -0.84 -2.53 -15.41
CA ASP A 48 0.17 -2.96 -16.38
C ASP A 48 1.18 -3.92 -15.75
N GLU A 49 1.52 -3.70 -14.47
CA GLU A 49 2.57 -4.42 -13.79
C GLU A 49 2.29 -4.59 -12.29
N ILE A 50 2.78 -5.67 -11.70
CA ILE A 50 2.67 -5.96 -10.26
C ILE A 50 4.06 -6.18 -9.68
N CYS A 51 4.30 -5.54 -8.54
CA CYS A 51 5.47 -5.76 -7.68
C CYS A 51 5.01 -6.32 -6.33
N ILE A 52 5.55 -7.45 -5.90
CA ILE A 52 5.33 -7.99 -4.57
C ILE A 52 6.51 -7.57 -3.68
N VAL A 53 6.22 -6.82 -2.61
CA VAL A 53 7.21 -6.46 -1.59
C VAL A 53 7.08 -7.44 -0.44
N MET A 54 7.94 -8.45 -0.41
CA MET A 54 7.82 -9.59 0.50
C MET A 54 8.81 -9.51 1.66
N HIS A 55 8.43 -10.06 2.83
CA HIS A 55 9.39 -10.24 3.92
C HIS A 55 10.60 -11.06 3.42
N PRO A 56 11.85 -10.65 3.73
CA PRO A 56 13.05 -11.29 3.17
C PRO A 56 13.10 -12.81 3.32
N ASP A 57 12.68 -13.35 4.48
CA ASP A 57 12.69 -14.79 4.76
C ASP A 57 11.67 -15.58 3.93
N TYR A 58 10.72 -14.90 3.25
CA TYR A 58 9.62 -15.53 2.52
C TYR A 58 9.61 -15.21 1.01
N ILE A 59 10.68 -14.64 0.47
CA ILE A 59 10.81 -14.33 -0.96
C ILE A 59 10.64 -15.60 -1.79
N ILE A 60 11.29 -16.71 -1.39
CA ILE A 60 11.18 -18.00 -2.08
C ILE A 60 9.73 -18.50 -2.14
N HIS A 61 8.92 -18.27 -1.09
CA HIS A 61 7.50 -18.60 -1.11
C HIS A 61 6.73 -17.78 -2.15
N ALA A 62 7.02 -16.48 -2.25
CA ALA A 62 6.38 -15.63 -3.25
C ALA A 62 6.77 -16.04 -4.69
N GLU A 63 8.02 -16.44 -4.92
CA GLU A 63 8.48 -16.99 -6.20
C GLU A 63 7.77 -18.31 -6.55
N GLN A 64 7.57 -19.19 -5.58
CA GLN A 64 6.81 -20.42 -5.76
C GLN A 64 5.34 -20.14 -6.09
N MET A 65 4.72 -19.15 -5.42
CA MET A 65 3.36 -18.71 -5.73
C MET A 65 3.25 -18.13 -7.15
N LEU A 66 4.23 -17.35 -7.59
CA LEU A 66 4.29 -16.81 -8.96
C LEU A 66 4.23 -17.95 -9.99
N LEU A 67 5.02 -18.99 -9.78
CA LEU A 67 5.04 -20.15 -10.68
C LEU A 67 3.73 -20.95 -10.64
N ALA A 68 3.15 -21.14 -9.45
CA ALA A 68 1.94 -21.92 -9.25
C ALA A 68 0.69 -21.25 -9.83
N ASN A 69 0.58 -19.91 -9.70
CA ASN A 69 -0.58 -19.16 -10.14
C ASN A 69 -0.47 -18.65 -11.59
N ALA A 70 0.69 -18.81 -12.24
CA ALA A 70 0.95 -18.37 -13.61
C ALA A 70 0.61 -16.88 -13.87
N TRP A 71 0.81 -16.02 -12.86
CA TRP A 71 0.59 -14.57 -12.97
C TRP A 71 1.45 -13.95 -14.08
N GLN A 72 0.86 -13.15 -14.92
CA GLN A 72 1.51 -12.56 -16.09
C GLN A 72 2.02 -11.13 -15.83
N LYS A 73 1.38 -10.40 -14.88
CA LYS A 73 1.72 -9.02 -14.54
C LYS A 73 2.74 -8.90 -13.43
N VAL A 74 2.95 -9.95 -12.62
CA VAL A 74 3.97 -9.95 -11.57
C VAL A 74 5.36 -9.99 -12.20
N ARG A 75 6.05 -8.84 -12.19
CA ARG A 75 7.38 -8.66 -12.79
C ARG A 75 8.49 -8.58 -11.77
N HIS A 76 8.15 -8.16 -10.53
CA HIS A 76 9.12 -7.95 -9.47
C HIS A 76 8.66 -8.60 -8.16
N ILE A 77 9.59 -9.26 -7.49
CA ILE A 77 9.49 -9.68 -6.09
C ILE A 77 10.71 -9.09 -5.41
N ILE A 78 10.49 -8.15 -4.49
CA ILE A 78 11.57 -7.42 -3.84
C ILE A 78 11.47 -7.55 -2.30
N PRO A 79 12.60 -7.41 -1.58
CA PRO A 79 12.57 -7.47 -0.13
C PRO A 79 11.88 -6.25 0.47
N GLY A 80 11.00 -6.48 1.45
CA GLY A 80 10.45 -5.46 2.32
C GLY A 80 11.45 -4.98 3.37
N GLY A 81 11.11 -3.91 4.06
CA GLY A 81 11.85 -3.39 5.20
C GLY A 81 11.30 -3.91 6.53
N LYS A 82 11.88 -3.44 7.64
CA LYS A 82 11.43 -3.73 9.01
C LYS A 82 10.09 -3.06 9.31
N GLU A 83 9.93 -1.84 8.82
CA GLU A 83 8.71 -1.04 8.94
C GLU A 83 7.97 -0.96 7.60
N ARG A 84 6.67 -0.59 7.66
CA ARG A 84 5.84 -0.49 6.46
C ARG A 84 6.39 0.55 5.48
N TRP A 85 6.81 1.72 5.98
CA TRP A 85 7.36 2.79 5.16
C TRP A 85 8.66 2.39 4.44
N GLU A 86 9.51 1.57 5.06
CA GLU A 86 10.72 1.05 4.41
C GLU A 86 10.38 0.15 3.22
N SER A 87 9.30 -0.65 3.35
CA SER A 87 8.80 -1.47 2.24
C SER A 87 8.29 -0.59 1.09
N SER A 88 7.60 0.52 1.39
CA SER A 88 7.18 1.51 0.39
C SER A 88 8.39 2.16 -0.29
N VAL A 89 9.41 2.57 0.47
CA VAL A 89 10.66 3.15 -0.05
C VAL A 89 11.39 2.15 -0.95
N ASN A 90 11.45 0.88 -0.58
CA ASN A 90 12.09 -0.15 -1.41
C ASN A 90 11.40 -0.28 -2.77
N ALA A 91 10.07 -0.23 -2.79
CA ALA A 91 9.30 -0.24 -4.05
C ALA A 91 9.54 1.04 -4.86
N ILE A 92 9.40 2.22 -4.25
CA ILE A 92 9.61 3.50 -4.93
C ILE A 92 11.00 3.54 -5.56
N ARG A 93 12.03 3.13 -4.83
CA ARG A 93 13.40 3.06 -5.31
C ARG A 93 13.58 2.12 -6.50
N ALA A 94 12.93 0.95 -6.46
CA ALA A 94 13.01 -0.02 -7.57
C ALA A 94 12.44 0.56 -8.86
N PHE A 95 11.44 1.44 -8.78
CA PHE A 95 10.79 2.06 -9.93
C PHE A 95 11.28 3.48 -10.25
N THR A 96 12.11 4.12 -9.42
CA THR A 96 12.67 5.45 -9.71
C THR A 96 13.33 5.54 -11.09
N PRO A 97 14.03 4.52 -11.63
CA PRO A 97 14.56 4.59 -13.00
C PRO A 97 13.51 4.83 -14.09
N TYR A 98 12.22 4.51 -13.84
CA TYR A 98 11.14 4.78 -14.79
C TYR A 98 10.85 6.27 -14.96
N THR A 99 11.21 7.13 -13.98
CA THR A 99 11.09 8.58 -14.09
C THR A 99 12.04 9.20 -15.12
N LEU A 100 13.08 8.47 -15.52
CA LEU A 100 14.01 8.89 -16.58
C LEU A 100 13.35 8.88 -17.97
N HIS A 101 12.20 8.22 -18.08
CA HIS A 101 11.39 8.18 -19.29
C HIS A 101 10.06 8.90 -19.04
N PRO A 102 9.90 10.17 -19.44
CA PRO A 102 8.75 10.99 -19.08
C PRO A 102 7.42 10.53 -19.67
N THR A 103 7.43 9.55 -20.56
CA THR A 103 6.24 8.97 -21.17
C THR A 103 6.37 7.46 -21.27
N PRO A 104 5.37 6.69 -20.82
CA PRO A 104 4.14 7.14 -20.13
C PRO A 104 4.39 7.59 -18.69
N ILE A 105 3.55 8.50 -18.16
CA ILE A 105 3.56 8.85 -16.73
C ILE A 105 3.32 7.57 -15.92
N THR A 106 4.23 7.28 -14.98
CA THR A 106 4.18 6.08 -14.14
C THR A 106 3.51 6.40 -12.80
N ASN A 107 2.57 5.55 -12.41
CA ASN A 107 1.83 5.64 -11.16
C ASN A 107 2.05 4.37 -10.33
N LEU A 108 2.22 4.53 -9.01
CA LEU A 108 2.27 3.42 -8.06
C LEU A 108 0.98 3.35 -7.27
N LEU A 109 0.38 2.16 -7.20
CA LEU A 109 -0.74 1.84 -6.32
C LEU A 109 -0.21 0.99 -5.17
N LEU A 110 0.06 1.60 -4.02
CA LEU A 110 0.57 0.92 -2.83
C LEU A 110 -0.59 0.24 -2.10
N HIS A 111 -0.59 -1.09 -2.03
CA HIS A 111 -1.68 -1.86 -1.47
C HIS A 111 -1.21 -2.84 -0.40
N ASP A 112 -1.86 -2.81 0.76
CA ASP A 112 -1.59 -3.77 1.83
C ASP A 112 -2.05 -5.18 1.42
N ALA A 113 -1.15 -6.15 1.32
CA ALA A 113 -1.50 -7.56 1.06
C ALA A 113 -2.58 -8.10 2.02
N ALA A 114 -2.67 -7.52 3.21
CA ALA A 114 -3.69 -7.86 4.20
C ALA A 114 -5.12 -7.39 3.87
N ARG A 115 -5.36 -6.80 2.70
CA ARG A 115 -6.69 -6.45 2.16
C ARG A 115 -6.98 -7.27 0.91
N PRO A 116 -7.26 -8.58 1.06
CA PRO A 116 -7.39 -9.49 -0.08
C PRO A 116 -8.63 -9.25 -0.94
N PHE A 117 -9.61 -8.45 -0.45
CA PHE A 117 -10.92 -8.29 -1.08
C PHE A 117 -11.14 -6.92 -1.72
N VAL A 118 -10.06 -6.30 -2.23
CA VAL A 118 -10.20 -5.09 -3.03
C VAL A 118 -10.95 -5.41 -4.33
N SER A 119 -12.00 -4.63 -4.63
CA SER A 119 -12.83 -4.86 -5.81
C SER A 119 -12.20 -4.28 -7.08
N GLN A 120 -12.61 -4.81 -8.24
CA GLN A 120 -12.24 -4.26 -9.55
C GLN A 120 -12.73 -2.81 -9.70
N ASP A 121 -13.88 -2.48 -9.11
CA ASP A 121 -14.44 -1.15 -9.13
C ASP A 121 -13.56 -0.14 -8.37
N ILE A 122 -13.04 -0.51 -7.19
CA ILE A 122 -12.07 0.35 -6.47
C ILE A 122 -10.82 0.58 -7.32
N ILE A 123 -10.25 -0.48 -7.92
CA ILE A 123 -9.04 -0.36 -8.74
C ILE A 123 -9.28 0.56 -9.92
N ALA A 124 -10.40 0.39 -10.64
CA ALA A 124 -10.77 1.22 -11.78
C ALA A 124 -10.88 2.69 -11.38
N ARG A 125 -11.68 3.01 -10.34
CA ARG A 125 -11.89 4.39 -9.87
C ARG A 125 -10.60 5.05 -9.37
N VAL A 126 -9.67 4.29 -8.79
CA VAL A 126 -8.35 4.82 -8.39
C VAL A 126 -7.52 5.17 -9.61
N CYS A 127 -7.50 4.32 -10.64
CA CYS A 127 -6.78 4.60 -11.89
C CYS A 127 -7.40 5.80 -12.63
N GLU A 128 -8.71 5.89 -12.71
CA GLU A 128 -9.43 7.04 -13.29
C GLU A 128 -9.10 8.35 -12.53
N ALA A 129 -9.13 8.32 -11.19
CA ALA A 129 -8.81 9.49 -10.38
C ALA A 129 -7.36 9.98 -10.59
N LEU A 130 -6.41 9.09 -10.88
CA LEU A 130 -5.02 9.46 -11.19
C LEU A 130 -4.86 10.14 -12.55
N GLU A 131 -5.87 10.15 -13.40
CA GLU A 131 -5.84 10.95 -14.63
C GLU A 131 -5.88 12.46 -14.33
N GLU A 132 -6.59 12.85 -13.26
CA GLU A 132 -6.80 14.25 -12.86
C GLU A 132 -6.00 14.64 -11.60
N HIS A 133 -5.61 13.66 -10.75
CA HIS A 133 -4.96 13.88 -9.46
C HIS A 133 -3.63 13.16 -9.39
N GLU A 134 -2.68 13.74 -8.63
CA GLU A 134 -1.34 13.15 -8.47
C GLU A 134 -1.21 12.24 -7.25
N ALA A 135 -2.15 12.38 -6.30
CA ALA A 135 -2.25 11.59 -5.08
C ALA A 135 -3.70 11.22 -4.80
N VAL A 136 -3.94 9.92 -4.60
CA VAL A 136 -5.28 9.35 -4.41
C VAL A 136 -5.24 8.35 -3.25
N THR A 137 -6.25 8.38 -2.39
CA THR A 137 -6.44 7.39 -1.33
C THR A 137 -7.83 6.78 -1.38
N VAL A 138 -7.94 5.52 -0.99
CA VAL A 138 -9.23 4.88 -0.77
C VAL A 138 -9.62 5.06 0.70
N ALA A 139 -10.85 5.52 0.95
CA ALA A 139 -11.35 5.64 2.32
C ALA A 139 -12.86 5.42 2.39
N ILE A 140 -13.35 5.02 3.58
CA ILE A 140 -14.78 4.85 3.88
C ILE A 140 -15.18 5.72 5.07
N PRO A 141 -16.43 6.20 5.15
CA PRO A 141 -16.93 6.93 6.31
C PRO A 141 -16.79 6.11 7.60
N SER A 142 -16.45 6.76 8.70
CA SER A 142 -16.48 6.09 10.00
C SER A 142 -17.93 5.87 10.44
N THR A 143 -18.24 4.65 10.82
CA THR A 143 -19.54 4.28 11.43
C THR A 143 -19.58 4.55 12.92
N ASP A 144 -18.41 4.54 13.57
CA ASP A 144 -18.27 4.72 15.00
C ASP A 144 -17.94 6.17 15.37
N THR A 145 -18.25 6.54 16.62
CA THR A 145 -17.75 7.77 17.21
C THR A 145 -16.28 7.60 17.57
N VAL A 146 -15.43 8.50 17.06
CA VAL A 146 -13.98 8.51 17.31
C VAL A 146 -13.67 9.51 18.42
N TYR A 147 -12.82 9.11 19.35
CA TYR A 147 -12.28 9.99 20.39
C TYR A 147 -10.79 10.26 20.16
N GLU A 148 -10.41 11.53 20.16
CA GLU A 148 -9.02 11.92 20.31
C GLU A 148 -8.69 11.92 21.83
N MET A 149 -7.59 11.26 22.19
CA MET A 149 -7.18 11.13 23.59
C MET A 149 -5.93 11.94 23.89
N ALA A 150 -5.90 12.55 25.08
CA ALA A 150 -4.71 13.10 25.71
C ALA A 150 -4.72 12.72 27.17
N ASP A 151 -3.57 12.28 27.70
CA ASP A 151 -3.36 11.92 29.11
C ASP A 151 -4.39 10.92 29.67
N GLY A 152 -4.80 9.94 28.85
CA GLY A 152 -5.78 8.91 29.23
C GLY A 152 -7.23 9.40 29.32
N LYS A 153 -7.52 10.62 28.85
CA LYS A 153 -8.84 11.24 28.85
C LYS A 153 -9.26 11.60 27.43
N VAL A 154 -10.57 11.69 27.20
CA VAL A 154 -11.11 12.21 25.94
C VAL A 154 -10.76 13.70 25.83
N ALA A 155 -9.92 14.05 24.85
CA ALA A 155 -9.53 15.44 24.60
C ALA A 155 -10.46 16.12 23.59
N ARG A 156 -10.93 15.37 22.58
CA ARG A 156 -11.82 15.87 21.52
C ARG A 156 -12.70 14.75 20.97
N ILE A 157 -13.89 15.11 20.54
CA ILE A 157 -14.79 14.24 19.81
C ILE A 157 -15.02 14.88 18.43
N PRO A 158 -14.30 14.40 17.38
CA PRO A 158 -14.49 14.92 16.03
C PRO A 158 -15.91 14.68 15.52
N GLN A 159 -16.40 15.55 14.67
CA GLN A 159 -17.69 15.35 14.00
C GLN A 159 -17.59 14.12 13.08
N ARG A 160 -18.39 13.07 13.34
CA ARG A 160 -18.31 11.79 12.62
C ARG A 160 -18.39 11.94 11.09
N SER A 161 -19.21 12.87 10.59
CA SER A 161 -19.36 13.12 9.15
C SER A 161 -18.08 13.62 8.46
N THR A 162 -17.06 14.05 9.21
CA THR A 162 -15.78 14.48 8.68
C THR A 162 -14.68 13.43 8.85
N ILE A 163 -15.03 12.25 9.40
CA ILE A 163 -14.05 11.20 9.69
C ILE A 163 -14.17 10.07 8.69
N MET A 164 -13.08 9.78 8.02
CA MET A 164 -12.94 8.66 7.10
C MET A 164 -11.92 7.66 7.64
N ARG A 165 -12.17 6.37 7.42
CA ARG A 165 -11.22 5.28 7.71
C ARG A 165 -10.43 5.00 6.44
N ALA A 166 -9.12 5.20 6.47
CA ALA A 166 -8.24 4.95 5.32
C ALA A 166 -8.18 3.45 4.98
N GLN A 167 -8.22 3.19 3.69
CA GLN A 167 -7.98 1.88 3.11
C GLN A 167 -6.81 1.97 2.13
N THR A 168 -6.54 0.88 1.42
CA THR A 168 -5.64 0.84 0.28
C THR A 168 -6.36 0.22 -0.93
N PRO A 169 -5.96 0.50 -2.19
CA PRO A 169 -4.70 1.14 -2.57
C PRO A 169 -4.65 2.64 -2.23
N GLN A 170 -3.44 3.10 -1.91
CA GLN A 170 -3.05 4.51 -1.91
C GLN A 170 -2.18 4.72 -3.13
N ALA A 171 -2.52 5.66 -3.98
CA ALA A 171 -1.96 5.72 -5.31
C ALA A 171 -1.39 7.11 -5.62
N PHE A 172 -0.25 7.14 -6.29
CA PHE A 172 0.52 8.34 -6.50
C PHE A 172 1.25 8.31 -7.84
N ARG A 173 1.50 9.47 -8.42
CA ARG A 173 2.55 9.61 -9.41
C ARG A 173 3.89 9.23 -8.78
N LEU A 174 4.69 8.45 -9.48
CA LEU A 174 5.96 7.93 -8.97
C LEU A 174 6.91 9.05 -8.53
N GLU A 175 7.02 10.12 -9.32
CA GLU A 175 7.87 11.27 -8.99
C GLU A 175 7.43 11.96 -7.70
N LEU A 176 6.12 12.16 -7.54
CA LEU A 176 5.55 12.82 -6.37
C LEU A 176 5.81 12.03 -5.08
N ILE A 177 5.53 10.72 -5.09
CA ILE A 177 5.74 9.91 -3.87
C ILE A 177 7.23 9.75 -3.55
N ALA A 178 8.11 9.71 -4.57
CA ALA A 178 9.55 9.72 -4.36
C ALA A 178 10.03 11.03 -3.72
N GLU A 179 9.52 12.18 -4.17
CA GLU A 179 9.80 13.49 -3.58
C GLU A 179 9.31 13.56 -2.12
N ALA A 180 8.07 13.12 -1.85
CA ALA A 180 7.50 13.13 -0.51
C ALA A 180 8.37 12.33 0.49
N TYR A 181 8.79 11.13 0.12
CA TYR A 181 9.67 10.32 0.96
C TYR A 181 11.08 10.90 1.10
N THR A 182 11.64 11.49 0.05
CA THR A 182 12.95 12.16 0.09
C THR A 182 12.93 13.32 1.11
N LYS A 183 11.89 14.16 1.06
CA LYS A 183 11.68 15.25 2.03
C LYS A 183 11.44 14.72 3.45
N ALA A 184 10.59 13.69 3.59
CA ALA A 184 10.25 13.11 4.88
C ALA A 184 11.45 12.51 5.62
N LEU A 185 12.37 11.91 4.87
CA LEU A 185 13.58 11.28 5.41
C LEU A 185 14.74 12.27 5.54
N GLY A 186 14.64 13.48 4.97
CA GLY A 186 15.70 14.48 4.98
C GLY A 186 16.96 14.05 4.21
N VAL A 187 16.77 13.33 3.11
CA VAL A 187 17.86 12.80 2.27
C VAL A 187 17.80 13.39 0.87
N ASP A 188 18.95 13.38 0.17
CA ASP A 188 19.02 13.87 -1.22
C ASP A 188 18.50 12.84 -2.24
N SER A 189 18.49 11.56 -1.85
CA SER A 189 18.00 10.46 -2.67
C SER A 189 17.53 9.29 -1.82
N LEU A 190 16.65 8.45 -2.36
CA LEU A 190 16.16 7.24 -1.69
C LEU A 190 17.14 6.06 -1.83
N SER A 191 18.47 6.30 -1.75
CA SER A 191 19.46 5.20 -1.73
C SER A 191 19.37 4.36 -0.45
N ALA A 192 19.84 3.12 -0.51
CA ALA A 192 19.84 2.24 0.66
C ALA A 192 20.67 2.82 1.80
N GLU A 193 21.81 3.40 1.47
CA GLU A 193 22.74 4.02 2.42
C GLU A 193 22.13 5.25 3.08
N ALA A 194 21.49 6.12 2.29
CA ALA A 194 20.85 7.33 2.79
C ALA A 194 19.70 7.02 3.75
N CYS A 195 18.92 5.96 3.50
CA CYS A 195 17.77 5.57 4.31
C CYS A 195 18.12 4.69 5.53
N ALA A 196 19.35 4.15 5.64
CA ALA A 196 19.71 3.13 6.63
C ALA A 196 19.55 3.56 8.11
N THR A 197 19.65 4.86 8.40
CA THR A 197 19.54 5.42 9.77
C THR A 197 18.29 6.25 9.98
N CYS A 198 17.41 6.32 8.99
CA CYS A 198 16.20 7.14 9.06
C CYS A 198 15.12 6.46 9.90
N HIS A 199 14.29 7.28 10.52
CA HIS A 199 13.06 6.85 11.19
C HIS A 199 11.91 7.76 10.75
N LEU A 200 10.80 7.14 10.32
CA LEU A 200 9.63 7.89 9.86
C LEU A 200 8.40 7.43 10.63
N PRO A 201 7.80 8.27 11.49
CA PRO A 201 6.61 7.93 12.24
C PRO A 201 5.33 8.05 11.40
N ALA A 202 5.36 7.58 10.14
CA ALA A 202 4.22 7.57 9.26
C ALA A 202 3.42 6.28 9.40
N THR A 203 2.10 6.39 9.47
CA THR A 203 1.19 5.25 9.54
C THR A 203 0.81 4.71 8.15
N ASP A 204 0.84 5.57 7.13
CA ASP A 204 0.54 5.26 5.74
C ASP A 204 1.25 6.23 4.77
N ASP A 205 1.16 5.94 3.47
CA ASP A 205 1.86 6.70 2.43
C ASP A 205 1.20 8.07 2.17
N CYS A 206 -0.12 8.16 2.32
CA CYS A 206 -0.84 9.44 2.22
C CYS A 206 -0.43 10.42 3.33
N GLY A 207 -0.18 9.92 4.55
CA GLY A 207 0.34 10.74 5.64
C GLY A 207 1.72 11.34 5.33
N VAL A 208 2.56 10.62 4.58
CA VAL A 208 3.85 11.15 4.12
C VAL A 208 3.64 12.32 3.15
N VAL A 209 2.80 12.13 2.13
CA VAL A 209 2.47 13.21 1.17
C VAL A 209 1.86 14.41 1.88
N PHE A 210 0.84 14.19 2.69
CA PHE A 210 0.11 15.26 3.41
C PHE A 210 1.02 16.11 4.30
N ASN A 211 1.99 15.49 4.98
CA ASN A 211 2.87 16.20 5.92
C ASN A 211 4.07 16.87 5.24
N HIS A 212 4.53 16.39 4.10
CA HIS A 212 5.78 16.84 3.48
C HIS A 212 5.61 17.53 2.13
N LEU A 213 4.39 17.47 1.54
CA LEU A 213 4.00 18.17 0.33
C LEU A 213 2.65 18.87 0.56
N PRO A 214 2.59 19.92 1.40
CA PRO A 214 1.33 20.57 1.81
C PRO A 214 0.58 21.23 0.64
N GLU A 215 1.24 21.49 -0.47
CA GLU A 215 0.65 21.99 -1.71
C GLU A 215 -0.13 20.91 -2.49
N VAL A 216 0.10 19.64 -2.19
CA VAL A 216 -0.52 18.51 -2.87
C VAL A 216 -1.82 18.11 -2.16
N SER A 217 -2.91 18.12 -2.90
CA SER A 217 -4.19 17.59 -2.40
C SER A 217 -4.27 16.09 -2.62
N VAL A 218 -4.57 15.33 -1.56
CA VAL A 218 -4.85 13.89 -1.66
C VAL A 218 -6.33 13.70 -1.95
N HIS A 219 -6.67 13.20 -3.14
CA HIS A 219 -8.05 12.92 -3.53
C HIS A 219 -8.58 11.65 -2.87
N ILE A 220 -9.84 11.63 -2.45
CA ILE A 220 -10.47 10.47 -1.81
C ILE A 220 -11.38 9.75 -2.82
N VAL A 221 -11.07 8.50 -3.10
CA VAL A 221 -11.96 7.54 -3.75
C VAL A 221 -12.72 6.78 -2.68
N LEU A 222 -14.05 6.68 -2.81
CA LEU A 222 -14.87 5.96 -1.85
C LEU A 222 -14.58 4.46 -1.91
N GLY A 223 -14.19 3.90 -0.77
CA GLY A 223 -13.92 2.47 -0.61
C GLY A 223 -15.16 1.64 -0.30
N GLU A 224 -14.94 0.41 0.14
CA GLU A 224 -15.98 -0.57 0.45
C GLU A 224 -15.68 -1.27 1.77
N GLU A 225 -16.71 -1.63 2.54
CA GLU A 225 -16.54 -2.36 3.81
C GLU A 225 -15.87 -3.72 3.61
N GLN A 226 -16.12 -4.40 2.48
CA GLN A 226 -15.47 -5.67 2.16
C GLN A 226 -13.95 -5.54 1.96
N ASN A 227 -13.44 -4.35 1.57
CA ASN A 227 -12.00 -4.08 1.46
C ASN A 227 -11.37 -3.89 2.86
N LYS A 228 -11.79 -4.70 3.82
CA LYS A 228 -11.29 -4.69 5.19
C LYS A 228 -9.89 -5.28 5.29
N LYS A 229 -9.13 -4.81 6.28
CA LYS A 229 -7.80 -5.33 6.57
C LYS A 229 -7.89 -6.53 7.51
N ILE A 230 -7.41 -7.68 7.10
CA ILE A 230 -7.20 -8.84 7.97
C ILE A 230 -6.15 -8.45 9.02
N THR A 231 -6.59 -8.41 10.28
CA THR A 231 -5.76 -7.94 11.40
C THR A 231 -5.68 -8.99 12.50
N PHE A 232 -6.75 -9.70 12.74
CA PHE A 232 -6.89 -10.74 13.74
C PHE A 232 -7.22 -12.09 13.10
N LYS A 233 -7.11 -13.17 13.88
CA LYS A 233 -7.37 -14.53 13.39
C LYS A 233 -8.83 -14.74 12.97
N GLU A 234 -9.74 -14.03 13.60
CA GLU A 234 -11.17 -14.07 13.31
C GLU A 234 -11.54 -13.40 11.97
N ASP A 235 -10.61 -12.70 11.35
CA ASP A 235 -10.81 -12.09 10.02
C ASP A 235 -10.53 -13.05 8.85
N LEU A 236 -9.94 -14.23 9.14
CA LEU A 236 -9.55 -15.27 8.16
C LEU A 236 -10.73 -16.17 7.70
#